data_6243977fdfb96ab7496c62fb1bf59156
#
_entry.id   6243977fdfb96ab7496c62fb1bf59156
#
_cell.length_a   1.000
_cell.length_b   1.000
_cell.length_c   1.000
_cell.angle_alpha   90.00
_cell.angle_beta   90.00
_cell.angle_gamma   90.00
#
_symmetry.space_group_name_H-M   'P 1'
#
loop_
_entity.id
_entity.type
_entity.pdbx_description
1 polymer ?
#
loop_
_entity_poly.entity_id
_entity_poly.type
_entity_poly.pdbx_seq_one_letter_code
_entity_poly.pdbx_strand_id
1 'polypeptide(L)'
;EEKSASLLRATEELRSANEQLKSLDRLKDDFMSSVTHELRTPLTSIRALSEMMRDDPDMPNEDRHRFLDIVVAETERLGRLVNQVLDMAKIESGHAEWHNSEVDLCRLIERAAQTTAELFRERGARLVLDLPEAVRPLVADEDRLMQVLMNLLSNASKFVPRGAGQVHLSLVTDARGLTVRVRDNGPGVPVDQRELIFEKFRQGGDATNRPQGTGLGLPISRQIVEHSGGRMWLEDDDGQGACFAFTLPWNGANEAPQ
;
A
#
# COMPACT_ATOMS: atom_id res chain seq x y z
N GLU A 1 -0.96 -34.51 40.56
CA GLU A 1 -0.82 -33.04 40.50
C GLU A 1 -0.11 -32.58 39.18
N GLU A 2 1.01 -33.19 38.78
CA GLU A 2 1.79 -32.83 37.59
C GLU A 2 1.00 -33.01 36.29
N LYS A 3 0.23 -34.12 36.13
CA LYS A 3 -0.65 -34.35 34.97
C LYS A 3 -1.80 -33.35 34.88
N SER A 4 -2.34 -32.90 36.02
CA SER A 4 -3.42 -31.91 36.06
C SER A 4 -2.92 -30.51 35.64
N ALA A 5 -1.72 -30.14 36.10
CA ALA A 5 -1.07 -28.88 35.69
C ALA A 5 -0.69 -28.87 34.19
N SER A 6 -0.20 -30.00 33.66
CA SER A 6 0.08 -30.13 32.23
C SER A 6 -1.20 -30.03 31.39
N LEU A 7 -2.30 -30.64 31.81
CA LEU A 7 -3.58 -30.59 31.13
C LEU A 7 -4.16 -29.17 31.10
N LEU A 8 -4.05 -28.43 32.20
CA LEU A 8 -4.49 -27.04 32.27
C LEU A 8 -3.70 -26.15 31.34
N ARG A 9 -2.38 -26.28 31.23
CA ARG A 9 -1.54 -25.53 30.30
C ARG A 9 -1.91 -25.84 28.85
N ALA A 10 -2.04 -27.12 28.50
CA ALA A 10 -2.44 -27.51 27.16
C ALA A 10 -3.83 -27.00 26.76
N THR A 11 -4.77 -26.95 27.75
CA THR A 11 -6.11 -26.40 27.49
C THR A 11 -6.07 -24.90 27.27
N GLU A 12 -5.22 -24.17 27.99
CA GLU A 12 -5.05 -22.73 27.86
C GLU A 12 -4.37 -22.35 26.53
N GLU A 13 -3.33 -23.09 26.13
CA GLU A 13 -2.68 -22.96 24.82
C GLU A 13 -3.65 -23.24 23.67
N LEU A 14 -4.46 -24.29 23.77
CA LEU A 14 -5.47 -24.64 22.77
C LEU A 14 -6.56 -23.57 22.64
N ARG A 15 -6.98 -22.99 23.78
CA ARG A 15 -7.95 -21.89 23.82
C ARG A 15 -7.40 -20.63 23.16
N SER A 16 -6.17 -20.25 23.49
CA SER A 16 -5.48 -19.11 22.88
C SER A 16 -5.32 -19.30 21.37
N ALA A 17 -4.87 -20.48 20.93
CA ALA A 17 -4.77 -20.82 19.51
C ALA A 17 -6.13 -20.76 18.77
N ASN A 18 -7.20 -21.23 19.41
CA ASN A 18 -8.56 -21.19 18.85
C ASN A 18 -9.09 -19.76 18.74
N GLU A 19 -8.80 -18.89 19.72
CA GLU A 19 -9.17 -17.48 19.68
C GLU A 19 -8.41 -16.75 18.55
N GLN A 20 -7.12 -17.04 18.37
CA GLN A 20 -6.32 -16.53 17.27
C GLN A 20 -6.86 -16.99 15.91
N LEU A 21 -7.18 -18.28 15.74
CA LEU A 21 -7.78 -18.82 14.53
C LEU A 21 -9.12 -18.16 14.19
N LYS A 22 -9.99 -17.96 15.18
CA LYS A 22 -11.27 -17.24 15.00
C LYS A 22 -11.07 -15.78 14.61
N SER A 23 -10.06 -15.12 15.13
CA SER A 23 -9.70 -13.74 14.75
C SER A 23 -9.22 -13.67 13.32
N LEU A 24 -8.35 -14.59 12.90
CA LEU A 24 -7.87 -14.69 11.51
C LEU A 24 -9.00 -15.00 10.53
N ASP A 25 -9.93 -15.89 10.90
CA ASP A 25 -11.09 -16.26 10.06
C ASP A 25 -12.01 -15.05 9.83
N ARG A 26 -12.29 -14.28 10.89
CA ARG A 26 -13.05 -13.02 10.77
C ARG A 26 -12.34 -12.00 9.87
N LEU A 27 -11.03 -11.82 10.05
CA LEU A 27 -10.24 -10.91 9.21
C LEU A 27 -10.29 -11.33 7.74
N LYS A 28 -10.24 -12.64 7.46
CA LYS A 28 -10.40 -13.19 6.12
C LYS A 28 -11.79 -12.91 5.52
N ASP A 29 -12.85 -13.09 6.32
CA ASP A 29 -14.23 -12.83 5.87
C ASP A 29 -14.46 -11.35 5.60
N ASP A 30 -13.98 -10.46 6.49
CA ASP A 30 -14.01 -9.02 6.31
C ASP A 30 -13.27 -8.59 5.04
N PHE A 31 -12.12 -9.24 4.76
CA PHE A 31 -11.38 -9.04 3.52
C PHE A 31 -12.18 -9.44 2.28
N MET A 32 -12.70 -10.65 2.26
CA MET A 32 -13.48 -11.14 1.11
C MET A 32 -14.69 -10.25 0.85
N SER A 33 -15.33 -9.77 1.92
CA SER A 33 -16.42 -8.79 1.84
C SER A 33 -15.97 -7.46 1.25
N SER A 34 -14.83 -6.93 1.74
CA SER A 34 -14.25 -5.65 1.28
C SER A 34 -13.82 -5.74 -0.19
N VAL A 35 -13.08 -6.79 -0.58
CA VAL A 35 -12.67 -7.01 -1.97
C VAL A 35 -13.89 -7.12 -2.88
N THR A 36 -14.91 -7.88 -2.46
CA THR A 36 -16.15 -8.02 -3.24
C THR A 36 -16.84 -6.67 -3.45
N HIS A 37 -16.89 -5.83 -2.42
CA HIS A 37 -17.46 -4.49 -2.51
C HIS A 37 -16.65 -3.58 -3.44
N GLU A 38 -15.32 -3.56 -3.28
CA GLU A 38 -14.41 -2.75 -4.10
C GLU A 38 -14.38 -3.18 -5.59
N LEU A 39 -14.61 -4.47 -5.88
CA LEU A 39 -14.77 -4.98 -7.24
C LEU A 39 -16.15 -4.66 -7.82
N ARG A 40 -17.20 -4.69 -7.00
CA ARG A 40 -18.58 -4.45 -7.46
C ARG A 40 -18.83 -3.03 -7.92
N THR A 41 -18.25 -2.05 -7.24
CA THR A 41 -18.44 -0.61 -7.53
C THR A 41 -18.01 -0.24 -8.95
N PRO A 42 -16.73 -0.47 -9.38
CA PRO A 42 -16.31 -0.18 -10.74
C PRO A 42 -17.09 -1.01 -11.78
N LEU A 43 -17.35 -2.28 -11.48
CA LEU A 43 -18.11 -3.15 -12.38
C LEU A 43 -19.54 -2.64 -12.63
N THR A 44 -20.19 -2.12 -11.59
CA THR A 44 -21.53 -1.53 -11.70
C THR A 44 -21.49 -0.24 -12.52
N SER A 45 -20.48 0.62 -12.34
CA SER A 45 -20.28 1.83 -13.11
C SER A 45 -20.04 1.52 -14.60
N ILE A 46 -19.11 0.61 -14.89
CA ILE A 46 -18.82 0.14 -16.26
C ILE A 46 -20.09 -0.36 -16.93
N ARG A 47 -20.84 -1.23 -16.26
CA ARG A 47 -22.08 -1.78 -16.79
C ARG A 47 -23.12 -0.69 -17.06
N ALA A 48 -23.39 0.18 -16.10
CA ALA A 48 -24.39 1.23 -16.23
C ALA A 48 -24.09 2.18 -17.40
N LEU A 49 -22.84 2.64 -17.52
CA LEU A 49 -22.43 3.52 -18.60
C LEU A 49 -22.48 2.81 -19.96
N SER A 50 -22.10 1.53 -20.03
CA SER A 50 -22.21 0.73 -21.24
C SER A 50 -23.68 0.52 -21.67
N GLU A 51 -24.56 0.27 -20.72
CA GLU A 51 -26.02 0.16 -20.96
C GLU A 51 -26.59 1.49 -21.47
N MET A 52 -26.22 2.64 -20.84
CA MET A 52 -26.65 3.97 -21.27
C MET A 52 -26.21 4.27 -22.72
N MET A 53 -24.95 3.98 -23.06
CA MET A 53 -24.45 4.20 -24.44
C MET A 53 -25.10 3.27 -25.46
N ARG A 54 -25.47 2.06 -25.08
CA ARG A 54 -26.17 1.08 -25.93
C ARG A 54 -27.63 1.50 -26.19
N ASP A 55 -28.30 1.99 -25.15
CA ASP A 55 -29.74 2.24 -25.19
C ASP A 55 -30.07 3.64 -25.76
N ASP A 56 -29.07 4.52 -25.91
CA ASP A 56 -29.20 5.85 -26.54
C ASP A 56 -28.24 5.96 -27.77
N PRO A 57 -28.69 5.51 -28.96
CA PRO A 57 -27.91 5.61 -30.20
C PRO A 57 -27.64 7.05 -30.63
N ASP A 58 -28.52 8.00 -30.23
CA ASP A 58 -28.46 9.42 -30.60
C ASP A 58 -27.67 10.25 -29.58
N MET A 59 -27.06 9.61 -28.59
CA MET A 59 -26.22 10.27 -27.58
C MET A 59 -25.16 11.15 -28.22
N PRO A 60 -25.01 12.43 -27.78
CA PRO A 60 -23.97 13.31 -28.26
C PRO A 60 -22.57 12.67 -28.17
N ASN A 61 -21.75 12.86 -29.17
CA ASN A 61 -20.39 12.26 -29.19
C ASN A 61 -19.54 12.69 -28.00
N GLU A 62 -19.72 13.91 -27.50
CA GLU A 62 -19.01 14.41 -26.32
C GLU A 62 -19.34 13.61 -25.06
N ASP A 63 -20.64 13.34 -24.80
CA ASP A 63 -21.09 12.51 -23.68
C ASP A 63 -20.63 11.07 -23.85
N ARG A 64 -20.66 10.54 -25.07
CA ARG A 64 -20.18 9.19 -25.37
C ARG A 64 -18.68 9.05 -25.08
N HIS A 65 -17.84 10.00 -25.48
CA HIS A 65 -16.40 10.00 -25.19
C HIS A 65 -16.18 10.08 -23.67
N ARG A 66 -16.88 10.98 -22.97
CA ARG A 66 -16.80 11.11 -21.52
C ARG A 66 -17.16 9.80 -20.81
N PHE A 67 -18.19 9.08 -21.26
CA PHE A 67 -18.57 7.80 -20.65
C PHE A 67 -17.53 6.72 -20.93
N LEU A 68 -16.97 6.69 -22.15
CA LEU A 68 -15.88 5.77 -22.50
C LEU A 68 -14.62 6.04 -21.65
N ASP A 69 -14.26 7.29 -21.42
CA ASP A 69 -13.12 7.65 -20.55
C ASP A 69 -13.33 7.12 -19.11
N ILE A 70 -14.56 7.23 -18.59
CA ILE A 70 -14.88 6.67 -17.28
C ILE A 70 -14.81 5.14 -17.29
N VAL A 71 -15.32 4.49 -18.33
CA VAL A 71 -15.26 3.01 -18.46
C VAL A 71 -13.81 2.54 -18.50
N VAL A 72 -12.95 3.22 -19.25
CA VAL A 72 -11.51 2.91 -19.32
C VAL A 72 -10.87 3.08 -17.93
N ALA A 73 -11.08 4.22 -17.28
CA ALA A 73 -10.52 4.50 -15.95
C ALA A 73 -10.96 3.45 -14.88
N GLU A 74 -12.23 3.06 -14.88
CA GLU A 74 -12.75 2.05 -13.95
C GLU A 74 -12.22 0.63 -14.28
N THR A 75 -12.00 0.32 -15.56
CA THR A 75 -11.39 -0.96 -15.98
C THR A 75 -9.93 -1.05 -15.53
N GLU A 76 -9.16 0.03 -15.67
CA GLU A 76 -7.79 0.11 -15.17
C GLU A 76 -7.73 0.00 -13.64
N ARG A 77 -8.68 0.65 -12.95
CA ARG A 77 -8.82 0.52 -11.50
C ARG A 77 -9.09 -0.93 -11.09
N LEU A 78 -10.00 -1.61 -11.78
CA LEU A 78 -10.32 -3.02 -11.54
C LEU A 78 -9.09 -3.91 -11.76
N GLY A 79 -8.32 -3.68 -12.83
CA GLY A 79 -7.06 -4.40 -13.09
C GLY A 79 -6.05 -4.24 -11.97
N ARG A 80 -5.87 -3.01 -11.46
CA ARG A 80 -4.99 -2.76 -10.29
C ARG A 80 -5.45 -3.50 -9.04
N LEU A 81 -6.77 -3.54 -8.78
CA LEU A 81 -7.36 -4.26 -7.66
C LEU A 81 -7.07 -5.76 -7.71
N VAL A 82 -7.35 -6.37 -8.85
CA VAL A 82 -7.11 -7.81 -9.08
C VAL A 82 -5.63 -8.14 -8.88
N ASN A 83 -4.74 -7.34 -9.45
CA ASN A 83 -3.30 -7.55 -9.31
C ASN A 83 -2.84 -7.44 -7.85
N GLN A 84 -3.36 -6.50 -7.07
CA GLN A 84 -3.06 -6.38 -5.64
C GLN A 84 -3.51 -7.61 -4.84
N VAL A 85 -4.71 -8.15 -5.13
CA VAL A 85 -5.19 -9.36 -4.47
C VAL A 85 -4.32 -10.58 -4.82
N LEU A 86 -3.95 -10.72 -6.09
CA LEU A 86 -3.08 -11.80 -6.56
C LEU A 86 -1.67 -11.68 -5.99
N ASP A 87 -1.09 -10.49 -5.97
CA ASP A 87 0.22 -10.23 -5.35
C ASP A 87 0.21 -10.62 -3.88
N MET A 88 -0.81 -10.17 -3.13
CA MET A 88 -0.96 -10.53 -1.74
C MET A 88 -1.02 -12.04 -1.53
N ALA A 89 -1.83 -12.76 -2.32
CA ALA A 89 -1.96 -14.20 -2.23
C ALA A 89 -0.64 -14.92 -2.56
N LYS A 90 0.12 -14.45 -3.57
CA LYS A 90 1.44 -15.02 -3.93
C LYS A 90 2.48 -14.81 -2.83
N ILE A 91 2.54 -13.61 -2.25
CA ILE A 91 3.49 -13.29 -1.16
C ILE A 91 3.17 -14.13 0.08
N GLU A 92 1.90 -14.23 0.47
CA GLU A 92 1.47 -15.02 1.63
C GLU A 92 1.75 -16.52 1.50
N SER A 93 1.53 -17.06 0.31
CA SER A 93 1.78 -18.47 0.05
C SER A 93 3.26 -18.82 -0.17
N GLY A 94 4.16 -17.82 -0.15
CA GLY A 94 5.58 -17.99 -0.45
C GLY A 94 5.88 -18.30 -1.91
N HIS A 95 4.90 -18.13 -2.81
CA HIS A 95 5.06 -18.36 -4.26
C HIS A 95 5.36 -17.09 -5.04
N ALA A 96 5.65 -15.98 -4.37
CA ALA A 96 6.11 -14.78 -5.07
C ALA A 96 7.49 -15.01 -5.66
N GLU A 97 7.63 -14.75 -6.94
CA GLU A 97 8.93 -14.72 -7.61
C GLU A 97 9.58 -13.37 -7.33
N TRP A 98 10.85 -13.40 -6.93
CA TRP A 98 11.64 -12.21 -6.61
C TRP A 98 12.83 -12.10 -7.56
N HIS A 99 12.94 -10.96 -8.24
CA HIS A 99 14.00 -10.72 -9.23
C HIS A 99 15.01 -9.71 -8.68
N ASN A 100 15.89 -10.19 -7.79
CA ASN A 100 16.89 -9.33 -7.18
C ASN A 100 17.96 -8.90 -8.20
N SER A 101 18.22 -7.60 -8.26
CA SER A 101 19.23 -6.95 -9.09
C SER A 101 19.93 -5.82 -8.30
N GLU A 102 21.01 -5.27 -8.84
CA GLU A 102 21.59 -4.04 -8.29
C GLU A 102 20.67 -2.85 -8.58
N VAL A 103 20.18 -2.19 -7.53
CA VAL A 103 19.23 -1.07 -7.60
C VAL A 103 19.89 0.22 -7.13
N ASP A 104 19.89 1.23 -7.98
CA ASP A 104 20.15 2.62 -7.62
C ASP A 104 18.84 3.25 -7.10
N LEU A 105 18.74 3.37 -5.77
CA LEU A 105 17.51 3.84 -5.15
C LEU A 105 17.23 5.33 -5.42
N CYS A 106 18.24 6.17 -5.63
CA CYS A 106 18.02 7.57 -6.01
C CYS A 106 17.29 7.65 -7.36
N ARG A 107 17.77 6.93 -8.36
CA ARG A 107 17.13 6.86 -9.68
C ARG A 107 15.73 6.24 -9.61
N LEU A 108 15.54 5.23 -8.78
CA LEU A 108 14.23 4.62 -8.60
C LEU A 108 13.23 5.59 -7.98
N ILE A 109 13.64 6.37 -6.98
CA ILE A 109 12.83 7.42 -6.35
C ILE A 109 12.49 8.52 -7.37
N GLU A 110 13.46 8.98 -8.16
CA GLU A 110 13.22 9.98 -9.19
C GLU A 110 12.20 9.49 -10.23
N ARG A 111 12.30 8.25 -10.68
CA ARG A 111 11.32 7.62 -11.58
C ARG A 111 9.92 7.55 -10.95
N ALA A 112 9.82 7.15 -9.68
CA ALA A 112 8.55 7.11 -8.97
C ALA A 112 7.93 8.51 -8.83
N ALA A 113 8.73 9.53 -8.53
CA ALA A 113 8.31 10.92 -8.47
C ALA A 113 7.80 11.43 -9.83
N GLN A 114 8.50 11.13 -10.93
CA GLN A 114 8.08 11.48 -12.29
C GLN A 114 6.76 10.79 -12.66
N THR A 115 6.61 9.51 -12.35
CA THR A 115 5.40 8.74 -12.64
C THR A 115 4.19 9.27 -11.87
N THR A 116 4.40 9.78 -10.66
CA THR A 116 3.32 10.33 -9.81
C THR A 116 3.10 11.84 -9.98
N ALA A 117 3.90 12.53 -10.79
CA ALA A 117 3.87 13.99 -10.93
C ALA A 117 2.47 14.51 -11.30
N GLU A 118 1.75 13.79 -12.19
CA GLU A 118 0.40 14.17 -12.59
C GLU A 118 -0.58 14.11 -11.42
N LEU A 119 -0.51 13.08 -10.56
CA LEU A 119 -1.36 12.95 -9.38
C LEU A 119 -1.21 14.15 -8.43
N PHE A 120 0.02 14.63 -8.25
CA PHE A 120 0.29 15.82 -7.44
C PHE A 120 -0.20 17.10 -8.12
N ARG A 121 -0.03 17.21 -9.44
CA ARG A 121 -0.51 18.37 -10.21
C ARG A 121 -2.03 18.51 -10.15
N GLU A 122 -2.77 17.43 -10.36
CA GLU A 122 -4.24 17.41 -10.27
C GLU A 122 -4.76 17.81 -8.89
N ARG A 123 -3.98 17.52 -7.84
CA ARG A 123 -4.30 17.90 -6.45
C ARG A 123 -3.85 19.31 -6.10
N GLY A 124 -3.05 19.97 -6.95
CA GLY A 124 -2.38 21.22 -6.60
C GLY A 124 -1.42 21.05 -5.42
N ALA A 125 -0.80 19.87 -5.31
CA ALA A 125 0.14 19.51 -4.26
C ALA A 125 1.58 19.54 -4.77
N ARG A 126 2.53 19.79 -3.87
CA ARG A 126 3.96 19.83 -4.18
C ARG A 126 4.66 18.60 -3.63
N LEU A 127 5.43 17.92 -4.49
CA LEU A 127 6.38 16.88 -4.09
C LEU A 127 7.78 17.47 -4.06
N VAL A 128 8.49 17.31 -2.93
CA VAL A 128 9.88 17.74 -2.73
C VAL A 128 10.72 16.50 -2.50
N LEU A 129 11.82 16.37 -3.24
CA LEU A 129 12.80 15.30 -3.07
C LEU A 129 14.02 15.85 -2.32
N ASP A 130 14.45 15.12 -1.30
CA ASP A 130 15.67 15.36 -0.54
C ASP A 130 16.52 14.08 -0.62
N LEU A 131 17.36 14.03 -1.65
CA LEU A 131 18.18 12.86 -1.99
C LEU A 131 19.66 13.23 -1.91
N PRO A 132 20.53 12.33 -1.40
CA PRO A 132 21.97 12.50 -1.47
C PRO A 132 22.46 12.43 -2.93
N GLU A 133 23.60 13.07 -3.22
CA GLU A 133 24.18 13.10 -4.58
C GLU A 133 24.48 11.70 -5.14
N ALA A 134 24.89 10.77 -4.28
CA ALA A 134 25.13 9.38 -4.64
C ALA A 134 24.84 8.43 -3.45
N VAL A 135 24.33 7.27 -3.76
CA VAL A 135 24.09 6.18 -2.80
C VAL A 135 24.68 4.90 -3.37
N ARG A 136 25.26 4.08 -2.50
CA ARG A 136 25.69 2.74 -2.88
C ARG A 136 24.49 1.93 -3.37
N PRO A 137 24.58 1.25 -4.55
CA PRO A 137 23.54 0.33 -4.98
C PRO A 137 23.29 -0.77 -3.95
N LEU A 138 22.04 -1.18 -3.82
CA LEU A 138 21.64 -2.31 -2.99
C LEU A 138 21.10 -3.45 -3.86
N VAL A 139 21.13 -4.68 -3.36
CA VAL A 139 20.55 -5.84 -4.05
C VAL A 139 19.11 -6.01 -3.59
N ALA A 140 18.16 -5.78 -4.49
CA ALA A 140 16.73 -5.93 -4.23
C ALA A 140 15.95 -6.13 -5.54
N ASP A 141 14.65 -6.39 -5.42
CA ASP A 141 13.75 -6.41 -6.57
C ASP A 141 13.27 -4.97 -6.87
N GLU A 142 13.74 -4.42 -8.01
CA GLU A 142 13.47 -3.04 -8.43
C GLU A 142 11.98 -2.79 -8.63
N ASP A 143 11.25 -3.72 -9.26
CA ASP A 143 9.82 -3.57 -9.54
C ASP A 143 9.01 -3.59 -8.24
N ARG A 144 9.39 -4.42 -7.29
CA ARG A 144 8.76 -4.47 -5.97
C ARG A 144 9.03 -3.21 -5.14
N LEU A 145 10.26 -2.67 -5.18
CA LEU A 145 10.55 -1.39 -4.54
C LEU A 145 9.83 -0.22 -5.22
N MET A 146 9.71 -0.23 -6.54
CA MET A 146 8.88 0.73 -7.27
C MET A 146 7.43 0.66 -6.80
N GLN A 147 6.88 -0.54 -6.62
CA GLN A 147 5.52 -0.76 -6.10
C GLN A 147 5.34 -0.12 -4.70
N VAL A 148 6.32 -0.27 -3.80
CA VAL A 148 6.32 0.39 -2.48
C VAL A 148 6.27 1.90 -2.62
N LEU A 149 7.18 2.49 -3.41
CA LEU A 149 7.26 3.94 -3.62
C LEU A 149 5.97 4.50 -4.21
N MET A 150 5.44 3.86 -5.27
CA MET A 150 4.18 4.25 -5.91
C MET A 150 3.00 4.22 -4.95
N ASN A 151 2.94 3.19 -4.09
CA ASN A 151 1.90 3.08 -3.09
C ASN A 151 1.98 4.21 -2.06
N LEU A 152 3.18 4.50 -1.52
CA LEU A 152 3.37 5.57 -0.54
C LEU A 152 3.08 6.95 -1.13
N LEU A 153 3.58 7.25 -2.34
CA LEU A 153 3.34 8.53 -3.01
C LEU A 153 1.87 8.72 -3.40
N SER A 154 1.21 7.66 -3.91
CA SER A 154 -0.22 7.69 -4.20
C SER A 154 -1.05 7.92 -2.94
N ASN A 155 -0.70 7.28 -1.82
CA ASN A 155 -1.38 7.52 -0.55
C ASN A 155 -1.18 8.95 -0.08
N ALA A 156 0.06 9.45 -0.06
CA ALA A 156 0.35 10.84 0.30
C ALA A 156 -0.48 11.82 -0.55
N SER A 157 -0.53 11.63 -1.88
CA SER A 157 -1.31 12.50 -2.76
C SER A 157 -2.81 12.51 -2.47
N LYS A 158 -3.38 11.40 -1.95
CA LYS A 158 -4.81 11.30 -1.62
C LYS A 158 -5.19 12.06 -0.36
N PHE A 159 -4.29 12.08 0.64
CA PHE A 159 -4.58 12.60 1.96
C PHE A 159 -4.15 14.05 2.17
N VAL A 160 -3.28 14.61 1.31
CA VAL A 160 -2.92 16.02 1.41
C VAL A 160 -4.09 16.96 1.05
N PRO A 161 -4.15 18.16 1.66
CA PRO A 161 -5.17 19.15 1.33
C PRO A 161 -5.03 19.62 -0.13
N ARG A 162 -6.17 19.77 -0.82
CA ARG A 162 -6.18 20.28 -2.20
C ARG A 162 -5.68 21.71 -2.27
N GLY A 163 -4.77 21.99 -3.19
CA GLY A 163 -4.20 23.32 -3.42
C GLY A 163 -3.13 23.76 -2.42
N ALA A 164 -2.96 23.02 -1.30
CA ALA A 164 -1.97 23.31 -0.26
C ALA A 164 -1.19 22.07 0.18
N GLY A 165 -1.30 20.98 -0.56
CA GLY A 165 -0.63 19.71 -0.27
C GLY A 165 0.89 19.83 -0.41
N GLN A 166 1.60 19.27 0.55
CA GLN A 166 3.06 19.15 0.53
C GLN A 166 3.44 17.72 0.92
N VAL A 167 4.30 17.12 0.10
CA VAL A 167 4.89 15.81 0.36
C VAL A 167 6.39 15.91 0.23
N HIS A 168 7.11 15.45 1.24
CA HIS A 168 8.56 15.38 1.26
C HIS A 168 9.00 13.93 1.23
N LEU A 169 9.75 13.55 0.20
CA LEU A 169 10.39 12.26 0.10
C LEU A 169 11.89 12.45 0.33
N SER A 170 12.42 11.82 1.38
CA SER A 170 13.83 11.89 1.72
C SER A 170 14.47 10.50 1.77
N LEU A 171 15.75 10.45 1.43
CA LEU A 171 16.59 9.27 1.51
C LEU A 171 17.83 9.60 2.36
N VAL A 172 18.00 8.86 3.45
CA VAL A 172 19.16 8.98 4.35
C VAL A 172 19.88 7.65 4.42
N THR A 173 21.19 7.68 4.48
CA THR A 173 22.03 6.49 4.57
C THR A 173 22.82 6.47 5.88
N ASP A 174 23.03 5.30 6.43
CA ASP A 174 23.91 5.07 7.57
C ASP A 174 24.82 3.83 7.35
N ALA A 175 25.54 3.40 8.39
CA ALA A 175 26.44 2.25 8.32
C ALA A 175 25.69 0.92 8.10
N ARG A 176 24.40 0.83 8.45
CA ARG A 176 23.61 -0.41 8.39
C ARG A 176 22.80 -0.52 7.10
N GLY A 177 22.43 0.61 6.50
CA GLY A 177 21.58 0.61 5.33
C GLY A 177 21.12 2.02 4.95
N LEU A 178 19.95 2.07 4.40
CA LEU A 178 19.29 3.31 4.01
C LEU A 178 17.88 3.37 4.60
N THR A 179 17.39 4.60 4.75
CA THR A 179 16.03 4.91 5.21
C THR A 179 15.38 5.85 4.23
N VAL A 180 14.23 5.45 3.71
CA VAL A 180 13.34 6.29 2.90
C VAL A 180 12.21 6.78 3.79
N ARG A 181 11.87 8.07 3.69
CA ARG A 181 10.74 8.69 4.37
C ARG A 181 9.85 9.39 3.38
N VAL A 182 8.56 9.18 3.49
CA VAL A 182 7.53 9.91 2.75
C VAL A 182 6.65 10.61 3.78
N ARG A 183 6.84 11.92 3.91
CA ARG A 183 6.10 12.78 4.83
C ARG A 183 5.09 13.60 4.06
N ASP A 184 3.86 13.62 4.51
CA ASP A 184 2.79 14.46 3.98
C ASP A 184 2.27 15.45 5.04
N ASN A 185 1.61 16.52 4.61
CA ASN A 185 0.92 17.48 5.47
C ASN A 185 -0.59 17.24 5.54
N GLY A 186 -1.00 16.00 5.43
CA GLY A 186 -2.40 15.59 5.57
C GLY A 186 -2.89 15.59 7.03
N PRO A 187 -4.03 14.94 7.31
CA PRO A 187 -4.61 14.90 8.66
C PRO A 187 -3.83 13.98 9.62
N GLY A 188 -2.83 13.24 9.12
CA GLY A 188 -2.12 12.24 9.91
C GLY A 188 -2.91 10.96 10.16
N VAL A 189 -2.36 10.09 11.00
CA VAL A 189 -2.99 8.82 11.41
C VAL A 189 -3.24 8.84 12.91
N PRO A 190 -4.49 8.61 13.36
CA PRO A 190 -4.82 8.52 14.77
C PRO A 190 -3.96 7.47 15.50
N VAL A 191 -3.58 7.74 16.75
CA VAL A 191 -2.64 6.90 17.52
C VAL A 191 -3.13 5.46 17.63
N ASP A 192 -4.42 5.25 17.84
CA ASP A 192 -5.08 3.95 17.93
C ASP A 192 -5.13 3.18 16.60
N GLN A 193 -4.86 3.85 15.47
CA GLN A 193 -4.86 3.24 14.13
C GLN A 193 -3.47 3.02 13.55
N ARG A 194 -2.40 3.54 14.17
CA ARG A 194 -1.03 3.53 13.61
C ARG A 194 -0.45 2.15 13.35
N GLU A 195 -0.76 1.17 14.17
CA GLU A 195 -0.38 -0.24 13.92
C GLU A 195 -1.38 -0.93 12.99
N LEU A 196 -2.65 -0.59 13.13
CA LEU A 196 -3.74 -1.21 12.39
C LEU A 196 -3.70 -0.93 10.88
N ILE A 197 -3.13 0.22 10.45
CA ILE A 197 -3.02 0.55 9.01
C ILE A 197 -2.09 -0.38 8.23
N PHE A 198 -1.21 -1.13 8.92
CA PHE A 198 -0.36 -2.16 8.32
C PHE A 198 -0.97 -3.55 8.42
N GLU A 199 -2.07 -3.72 9.15
CA GLU A 199 -2.81 -4.98 9.16
C GLU A 199 -3.53 -5.18 7.83
N LYS A 200 -3.56 -6.43 7.40
CA LYS A 200 -4.25 -6.83 6.18
C LYS A 200 -5.71 -6.44 6.28
N PHE A 201 -6.22 -5.81 5.19
CA PHE A 201 -7.65 -5.58 5.01
C PHE A 201 -8.27 -4.48 5.87
N ARG A 202 -7.44 -3.72 6.61
CA ARG A 202 -7.90 -2.56 7.35
C ARG A 202 -7.76 -1.28 6.54
N GLN A 203 -8.80 -0.48 6.55
CA GLN A 203 -8.79 0.89 6.05
C GLN A 203 -8.95 1.82 7.24
N GLY A 204 -8.02 2.77 7.40
CA GLY A 204 -8.16 3.81 8.42
C GLY A 204 -9.26 4.83 8.05
N GLY A 205 -9.84 5.49 9.06
CA GLY A 205 -10.82 6.57 8.91
C GLY A 205 -12.28 6.15 9.17
N ASP A 206 -13.11 7.16 9.44
CA ASP A 206 -14.56 6.99 9.64
C ASP A 206 -15.27 6.53 8.37
N ALA A 207 -16.28 5.67 8.52
CA ALA A 207 -17.05 5.06 7.43
C ALA A 207 -17.65 6.06 6.43
N THR A 208 -17.83 7.32 6.83
CA THR A 208 -18.46 8.40 6.05
C THR A 208 -17.47 9.18 5.17
N ASN A 209 -16.17 9.13 5.44
CA ASN A 209 -15.12 9.92 4.77
C ASN A 209 -13.94 9.05 4.28
N ARG A 210 -14.17 7.77 4.00
CA ARG A 210 -13.11 6.84 3.56
C ARG A 210 -12.65 7.20 2.15
N PRO A 211 -11.37 7.57 1.95
CA PRO A 211 -10.80 7.64 0.61
C PRO A 211 -10.85 6.24 -0.02
N GLN A 212 -11.22 6.17 -1.28
CA GLN A 212 -11.26 4.92 -2.04
C GLN A 212 -9.90 4.21 -2.03
N GLY A 213 -9.86 2.97 -1.54
CA GLY A 213 -8.66 2.15 -1.52
C GLY A 213 -8.96 0.73 -1.04
N THR A 214 -8.11 -0.23 -1.39
CA THR A 214 -8.28 -1.65 -1.05
C THR A 214 -7.85 -2.00 0.36
N GLY A 215 -7.11 -1.12 1.04
CA GLY A 215 -6.42 -1.45 2.30
C GLY A 215 -5.29 -2.47 2.15
N LEU A 216 -4.94 -2.85 0.90
CA LEU A 216 -3.88 -3.82 0.62
C LEU A 216 -2.52 -3.19 0.37
N GLY A 217 -2.47 -1.91 0.00
CA GLY A 217 -1.23 -1.26 -0.39
C GLY A 217 -0.17 -1.27 0.71
N LEU A 218 -0.48 -0.78 1.91
CA LEU A 218 0.47 -0.73 3.02
C LEU A 218 0.91 -2.12 3.52
N PRO A 219 0.01 -3.11 3.72
CA PRO A 219 0.40 -4.49 4.01
C PRO A 219 1.35 -5.10 2.97
N ILE A 220 1.06 -4.94 1.67
CA ILE A 220 1.94 -5.43 0.60
C ILE A 220 3.30 -4.71 0.64
N SER A 221 3.31 -3.39 0.80
CA SER A 221 4.54 -2.61 0.90
C SER A 221 5.40 -3.07 2.08
N ARG A 222 4.79 -3.32 3.24
CA ARG A 222 5.47 -3.84 4.42
C ARG A 222 6.10 -5.20 4.16
N GLN A 223 5.37 -6.13 3.54
CA GLN A 223 5.88 -7.46 3.20
C GLN A 223 7.05 -7.41 2.19
N ILE A 224 6.96 -6.53 1.18
CA ILE A 224 8.06 -6.32 0.23
C ILE A 224 9.32 -5.83 0.94
N VAL A 225 9.19 -4.83 1.82
CA VAL A 225 10.30 -4.28 2.59
C VAL A 225 10.89 -5.32 3.55
N GLU A 226 10.05 -6.08 4.26
CA GLU A 226 10.47 -7.13 5.19
C GLU A 226 11.16 -8.29 4.44
N HIS A 227 10.67 -8.66 3.26
CA HIS A 227 11.35 -9.65 2.40
C HIS A 227 12.76 -9.19 1.98
N SER A 228 12.94 -7.90 1.76
CA SER A 228 14.25 -7.30 1.46
C SER A 228 15.13 -7.12 2.70
N GLY A 229 14.75 -7.66 3.85
CA GLY A 229 15.47 -7.57 5.13
C GLY A 229 15.32 -6.23 5.84
N GLY A 230 14.41 -5.38 5.39
CA GLY A 230 14.13 -4.08 5.96
C GLY A 230 12.98 -4.09 6.97
N ARG A 231 12.56 -2.89 7.37
CA ARG A 231 11.40 -2.65 8.24
C ARG A 231 10.64 -1.44 7.74
N MET A 232 9.30 -1.49 7.85
CA MET A 232 8.42 -0.36 7.51
C MET A 232 7.59 0.04 8.73
N TRP A 233 7.45 1.36 8.97
CA TRP A 233 6.68 1.92 10.09
C TRP A 233 6.12 3.30 9.76
N LEU A 234 5.23 3.78 10.60
CA LEU A 234 4.80 5.17 10.67
C LEU A 234 5.63 5.87 11.76
N GLU A 235 6.33 6.95 11.43
CA GLU A 235 7.06 7.75 12.42
C GLU A 235 6.06 8.56 13.26
N ASP A 236 6.38 8.71 14.56
CA ASP A 236 5.67 9.64 15.41
C ASP A 236 6.00 11.07 14.97
N ASP A 237 5.00 11.76 14.51
CA ASP A 237 5.10 13.17 14.13
C ASP A 237 4.24 14.02 15.08
N ASP A 238 4.60 15.30 15.29
CA ASP A 238 3.94 16.25 16.20
C ASP A 238 2.49 16.61 15.79
N GLY A 239 1.79 15.69 15.10
CA GLY A 239 0.37 15.82 14.75
C GLY A 239 0.09 16.59 13.46
N GLN A 240 1.10 16.89 12.67
CA GLN A 240 0.96 17.58 11.37
C GLN A 240 1.29 16.62 10.22
N GLY A 241 0.32 15.75 9.83
CA GLY A 241 0.49 14.85 8.71
C GLY A 241 0.90 13.44 9.09
N ALA A 242 1.31 12.64 8.10
CA ALA A 242 1.85 11.30 8.29
C ALA A 242 3.26 11.19 7.71
N CYS A 243 4.12 10.43 8.37
CA CYS A 243 5.46 10.11 7.90
C CYS A 243 5.65 8.60 7.84
N PHE A 244 5.50 8.04 6.65
CA PHE A 244 5.80 6.63 6.41
C PHE A 244 7.29 6.47 6.14
N ALA A 245 7.93 5.57 6.89
CA ALA A 245 9.35 5.29 6.75
C ALA A 245 9.60 3.81 6.51
N PHE A 246 10.63 3.50 5.75
CA PHE A 246 11.15 2.15 5.64
C PHE A 246 12.67 2.12 5.52
N THR A 247 13.28 1.05 6.03
CA THR A 247 14.71 0.79 5.91
C THR A 247 14.97 -0.36 4.95
N LEU A 248 16.15 -0.33 4.33
CA LEU A 248 16.70 -1.46 3.60
C LEU A 248 18.18 -1.62 3.99
N PRO A 249 18.64 -2.83 4.37
CA PRO A 249 20.04 -3.07 4.71
C PRO A 249 20.93 -3.08 3.46
N TRP A 250 22.22 -2.74 3.63
CA TRP A 250 23.18 -2.79 2.54
C TRP A 250 23.39 -4.21 1.97
N ASN A 251 23.32 -5.19 2.83
CA ASN A 251 23.36 -6.60 2.43
C ASN A 251 21.91 -7.09 2.43
N GLY A 252 21.38 -7.41 1.26
CA GLY A 252 20.04 -7.96 1.13
C GLY A 252 19.88 -9.22 2.00
N ALA A 253 18.62 -9.65 2.22
CA ALA A 253 18.22 -10.73 3.14
C ALA A 253 18.94 -12.09 3.00
N ASN A 254 19.96 -12.21 2.16
CA ASN A 254 20.64 -13.47 1.83
C ASN A 254 21.96 -13.75 2.61
N GLU A 255 22.34 -12.92 3.58
CA GLU A 255 23.36 -13.31 4.56
C GLU A 255 22.70 -13.54 5.92
N ALA A 256 22.08 -14.73 6.06
CA ALA A 256 21.83 -15.28 7.39
C ALA A 256 23.19 -15.42 8.09
N PRO A 257 23.35 -14.98 9.35
CA PRO A 257 24.58 -15.21 10.10
C PRO A 257 24.79 -16.71 10.25
N GLN A 258 25.98 -17.17 9.82
CA GLN A 258 26.49 -18.51 10.10
C GLN A 258 26.69 -18.71 11.60
#